data_c78335d966628a1e68290020e57b13a0
#
_entry.id   c78335d966628a1e68290020e57b13a0
#
_cell.length_a   1.000
_cell.length_b   1.000
_cell.length_c   1.000
_cell.angle_alpha   90.00
_cell.angle_beta   90.00
_cell.angle_gamma   90.00
#
_symmetry.space_group_name_H-M   'P 1'
#
loop_
_entity.id
_entity.type
_entity.pdbx_description
1 polymer ?
#
loop_
_entity_poly.entity_id
_entity_poly.type
_entity_poly.pdbx_seq_one_letter_code
_entity_poly.pdbx_strand_id
1 'polypeptide(L)'
;MKRINLADDLSFSRIVYGMWRLGDDADTSPAHVQAKIEACLKQGITTMDQADIYVDYEAEEILGNAFSAAPHLKDKVEIVTKCNIVAPVGRHAAARVKYYDTGKAHITQSVEDSLRLMQIERIDMLLMHR
;
A
#
# COMPACT_ATOMS: atom_id res chain seq x y z
N MET A 1 0.70 19.31 9.92
CA MET A 1 1.49 18.11 10.25
C MET A 1 2.97 18.37 9.94
N LYS A 2 3.88 17.97 10.83
CA LYS A 2 5.33 18.05 10.56
C LYS A 2 5.71 16.99 9.51
N ARG A 3 6.60 17.35 8.58
CA ARG A 3 7.16 16.42 7.60
C ARG A 3 8.59 16.02 7.98
N ILE A 4 9.00 14.87 7.56
CA ILE A 4 10.33 14.30 7.75
C ILE A 4 10.95 14.08 6.37
N ASN A 5 12.08 14.72 6.11
CA ASN A 5 12.84 14.48 4.89
C ASN A 5 13.68 13.22 5.05
N LEU A 6 13.52 12.29 4.13
CA LEU A 6 14.26 11.03 4.07
C LEU A 6 15.35 11.08 2.99
N ALA A 7 15.13 11.83 1.93
CA ALA A 7 16.08 12.12 0.86
C ALA A 7 15.79 13.52 0.29
N ASP A 8 16.60 14.00 -0.64
CA ASP A 8 16.47 15.34 -1.22
C ASP A 8 15.10 15.56 -1.88
N ASP A 9 14.54 14.51 -2.48
CA ASP A 9 13.27 14.50 -3.21
C ASP A 9 12.17 13.68 -2.52
N LEU A 10 12.41 13.17 -1.30
CA LEU A 10 11.47 12.32 -0.58
C LEU A 10 11.22 12.83 0.83
N SER A 11 9.98 13.22 1.10
CA SER A 11 9.54 13.57 2.45
C SER A 11 8.21 12.92 2.78
N PHE A 12 8.04 12.50 4.02
CA PHE A 12 6.83 11.87 4.52
C PHE A 12 6.17 12.70 5.62
N SER A 13 4.88 12.56 5.80
CA SER A 13 4.22 13.05 7.01
C SER A 13 4.75 12.27 8.21
N ARG A 14 4.97 12.97 9.34
CA ARG A 14 5.55 12.36 10.55
C ARG A 14 4.70 11.20 11.10
N ILE A 15 3.39 11.30 10.95
CA ILE A 15 2.45 10.21 11.23
C ILE A 15 2.06 9.61 9.89
N VAL A 16 2.06 8.28 9.83
CA VAL A 16 1.77 7.48 8.64
C VAL A 16 0.49 6.69 8.88
N TYR A 17 -0.38 6.63 7.90
CA TYR A 17 -1.59 5.82 7.99
C TYR A 17 -1.29 4.39 7.55
N GLY A 18 -1.26 3.46 8.52
CA GLY A 18 -1.06 2.03 8.27
C GLY A 18 -2.34 1.36 7.78
N MET A 19 -2.24 0.66 6.65
CA MET A 19 -3.37 0.03 5.97
C MET A 19 -3.47 -1.49 6.20
N TRP A 20 -2.71 -2.03 7.13
CA TRP A 20 -2.72 -3.46 7.44
C TRP A 20 -4.13 -4.00 7.73
N ARG A 21 -4.95 -3.21 8.39
CA ARG A 21 -6.30 -3.61 8.80
C ARG A 21 -7.40 -3.02 7.91
N LEU A 22 -7.06 -2.62 6.69
CA LEU A 22 -8.01 -1.99 5.78
C LEU A 22 -9.20 -2.90 5.44
N GLY A 23 -8.97 -4.21 5.38
CA GLY A 23 -10.00 -5.20 5.11
C GLY A 23 -10.80 -5.69 6.33
N ASP A 24 -10.44 -5.24 7.56
CA ASP A 24 -11.16 -5.63 8.78
C ASP A 24 -12.50 -4.88 8.94
N ASP A 25 -12.70 -3.81 8.19
CA ASP A 25 -13.94 -3.06 8.23
C ASP A 25 -15.08 -3.84 7.54
N ALA A 26 -16.28 -3.67 8.06
CA ALA A 26 -17.49 -4.21 7.43
C ALA A 26 -17.76 -3.59 6.04
N ASP A 27 -17.20 -2.40 5.77
CA ASP A 27 -17.31 -1.69 4.51
C ASP A 27 -15.91 -1.37 3.96
N THR A 28 -15.54 -2.02 2.86
CA THR A 28 -14.31 -1.76 2.10
C THR A 28 -14.59 -1.09 0.75
N SER A 29 -15.79 -0.50 0.60
CA SER A 29 -16.15 0.19 -0.63
C SER A 29 -15.20 1.35 -0.96
N PRO A 30 -15.03 1.69 -2.23
CA PRO A 30 -14.23 2.83 -2.65
C PRO A 30 -14.57 4.13 -1.91
N ALA A 31 -15.86 4.39 -1.69
CA ALA A 31 -16.31 5.60 -0.98
C ALA A 31 -15.88 5.62 0.49
N HIS A 32 -15.93 4.48 1.18
CA HIS A 32 -15.50 4.39 2.58
C HIS A 32 -13.98 4.56 2.70
N VAL A 33 -13.20 3.92 1.84
CA VAL A 33 -11.74 4.05 1.80
C VAL A 33 -11.33 5.48 1.42
N GLN A 34 -12.00 6.10 0.44
CA GLN A 34 -11.82 7.50 0.10
C GLN A 34 -12.01 8.41 1.33
N ALA A 35 -13.11 8.22 2.07
CA ALA A 35 -13.39 9.02 3.27
C ALA A 35 -12.28 8.91 4.32
N LYS A 36 -11.69 7.73 4.50
CA LYS A 36 -10.53 7.54 5.40
C LYS A 36 -9.30 8.30 4.94
N ILE A 37 -8.96 8.22 3.65
CA ILE A 37 -7.83 8.97 3.07
C ILE A 37 -8.07 10.48 3.24
N GLU A 38 -9.26 10.97 2.92
CA GLU A 38 -9.60 12.39 3.09
C GLU A 38 -9.54 12.85 4.55
N ALA A 39 -9.94 11.99 5.50
CA ALA A 39 -9.80 12.28 6.93
C ALA A 39 -8.32 12.39 7.34
N CYS A 40 -7.46 11.53 6.82
CA CYS A 40 -6.01 11.62 7.00
C CYS A 40 -5.46 12.92 6.43
N LEU A 41 -5.81 13.26 5.19
CA LEU A 41 -5.36 14.48 4.52
C LEU A 41 -5.79 15.75 5.27
N LYS A 42 -6.99 15.78 5.84
CA LYS A 42 -7.47 16.90 6.69
C LYS A 42 -6.60 17.10 7.92
N GLN A 43 -5.94 16.05 8.43
CA GLN A 43 -4.98 16.10 9.53
C GLN A 43 -3.53 16.34 9.07
N GLY A 44 -3.30 16.45 7.76
CA GLY A 44 -1.99 16.55 7.15
C GLY A 44 -1.20 15.24 7.14
N ILE A 45 -1.87 14.10 7.31
CA ILE A 45 -1.30 12.76 7.14
C ILE A 45 -1.41 12.43 5.66
N THR A 46 -0.27 12.41 4.97
CA THR A 46 -0.21 12.19 3.53
C THR A 46 0.45 10.87 3.15
N THR A 47 1.16 10.22 4.08
CA THR A 47 1.88 8.98 3.80
C THR A 47 1.02 7.77 4.18
N MET A 48 0.83 6.85 3.22
CA MET A 48 0.05 5.63 3.33
C MET A 48 0.98 4.43 3.33
N ASP A 49 0.89 3.57 4.36
CA ASP A 49 1.74 2.40 4.52
C ASP A 49 0.97 1.13 4.15
N GLN A 50 1.35 0.56 3.03
CA GLN A 50 0.83 -0.69 2.47
C GLN A 50 1.86 -1.82 2.57
N ALA A 51 1.45 -3.02 2.26
CA ALA A 51 2.26 -4.16 1.92
C ALA A 51 1.47 -5.11 1.01
N ASP A 52 2.17 -5.83 0.16
CA ASP A 52 1.54 -6.79 -0.75
C ASP A 52 0.72 -7.85 -0.02
N ILE A 53 1.21 -8.34 1.13
CA ILE A 53 0.56 -9.40 1.93
C ILE A 53 -0.64 -8.91 2.74
N TYR A 54 -0.85 -7.61 2.92
CA TYR A 54 -1.92 -7.10 3.77
C TYR A 54 -3.30 -7.57 3.28
N VAL A 55 -4.17 -7.96 4.22
CA VAL A 55 -5.51 -8.48 3.92
C VAL A 55 -5.42 -9.67 2.92
N ASP A 56 -4.54 -10.61 3.20
CA ASP A 56 -4.33 -11.79 2.32
C ASP A 56 -4.07 -11.42 0.85
N TYR A 57 -3.28 -10.35 0.61
CA TYR A 57 -2.93 -9.75 -0.68
C TYR A 57 -4.05 -8.95 -1.38
N GLU A 58 -5.06 -8.47 -0.64
CA GLU A 58 -6.17 -7.68 -1.20
C GLU A 58 -6.09 -6.18 -0.87
N ALA A 59 -5.32 -5.77 0.15
CA ALA A 59 -5.32 -4.38 0.62
C ALA A 59 -4.88 -3.36 -0.45
N GLU A 60 -3.94 -3.72 -1.32
CA GLU A 60 -3.50 -2.85 -2.41
C GLU A 60 -4.60 -2.65 -3.47
N GLU A 61 -5.38 -3.70 -3.78
CA GLU A 61 -6.52 -3.59 -4.69
C GLU A 61 -7.67 -2.77 -4.09
N ILE A 62 -7.95 -2.96 -2.79
CA ILE A 62 -8.94 -2.14 -2.06
C ILE A 62 -8.58 -0.65 -2.16
N LEU A 63 -7.31 -0.30 -1.96
CA LEU A 63 -6.83 1.07 -2.13
C LEU A 63 -6.95 1.54 -3.59
N GLY A 64 -6.55 0.69 -4.54
CA GLY A 64 -6.62 0.98 -5.98
C GLY A 64 -8.04 1.28 -6.45
N ASN A 65 -9.02 0.55 -5.94
CA ASN A 65 -10.43 0.81 -6.25
C ASN A 65 -10.89 2.20 -5.74
N ALA A 66 -10.41 2.63 -4.57
CA ALA A 66 -10.66 4.00 -4.08
C ALA A 66 -9.98 5.06 -4.96
N PHE A 67 -8.75 4.81 -5.41
CA PHE A 67 -8.04 5.71 -6.33
C PHE A 67 -8.68 5.76 -7.73
N SER A 68 -9.27 4.66 -8.18
CA SER A 68 -10.04 4.65 -9.43
C SER A 68 -11.28 5.53 -9.34
N ALA A 69 -11.98 5.46 -8.21
CA ALA A 69 -13.18 6.27 -7.96
C ALA A 69 -12.84 7.75 -7.68
N ALA A 70 -11.67 8.04 -7.12
CA ALA A 70 -11.22 9.39 -6.77
C ALA A 70 -9.75 9.63 -7.20
N PRO A 71 -9.45 9.73 -8.51
CA PRO A 71 -8.08 9.79 -9.03
C PRO A 71 -7.26 10.97 -8.48
N HIS A 72 -7.91 12.06 -8.13
CA HIS A 72 -7.29 13.26 -7.55
C HIS A 72 -6.60 13.02 -6.20
N LEU A 73 -6.85 11.88 -5.54
CA LEU A 73 -6.19 11.52 -4.29
C LEU A 73 -4.77 11.00 -4.51
N LYS A 74 -4.48 10.41 -5.68
CA LYS A 74 -3.16 9.84 -6.00
C LYS A 74 -2.03 10.86 -5.85
N ASP A 75 -2.27 12.08 -6.30
CA ASP A 75 -1.28 13.16 -6.26
C ASP A 75 -1.12 13.83 -4.87
N LYS A 76 -1.95 13.42 -3.92
CA LYS A 76 -1.96 14.00 -2.56
C LYS A 76 -1.32 13.12 -1.51
N VAL A 77 -0.90 11.92 -1.89
CA VAL A 77 -0.36 10.93 -0.96
C VAL A 77 0.97 10.39 -1.44
N GLU A 78 1.82 10.03 -0.48
CA GLU A 78 3.00 9.21 -0.71
C GLU A 78 2.67 7.76 -0.35
N ILE A 79 3.11 6.82 -1.19
CA ILE A 79 2.85 5.39 -1.02
C ILE A 79 4.13 4.66 -0.61
N VAL A 80 4.08 4.05 0.56
CA VAL A 80 5.04 3.05 1.01
C VAL A 80 4.40 1.68 0.82
N THR A 81 5.10 0.74 0.21
CA THR A 81 4.67 -0.67 0.21
C THR A 81 5.85 -1.60 0.48
N LYS A 82 5.56 -2.87 0.65
CA LYS A 82 6.54 -3.88 1.06
C LYS A 82 6.28 -5.17 0.31
N CYS A 83 7.35 -5.93 0.09
CA CYS A 83 7.26 -7.25 -0.52
C CYS A 83 8.22 -8.23 0.15
N ASN A 84 8.32 -9.43 -0.33
CA ASN A 84 9.17 -10.57 -0.05
C ASN A 84 8.56 -11.65 0.85
N ILE A 85 7.48 -11.41 1.56
CA ILE A 85 6.78 -12.49 2.27
C ILE A 85 5.91 -13.23 1.27
N VAL A 86 6.10 -14.56 1.18
CA VAL A 86 5.19 -15.45 0.46
C VAL A 86 4.48 -16.31 1.50
N ALA A 87 3.19 -16.06 1.70
CA ALA A 87 2.36 -16.81 2.63
C ALA A 87 1.31 -17.63 1.84
N PRO A 88 0.92 -18.82 2.33
CA PRO A 88 -0.02 -19.71 1.64
C PRO A 88 -1.48 -19.21 1.74
N VAL A 89 -1.70 -17.97 1.34
CA VAL A 89 -3.00 -17.29 1.32
C VAL A 89 -3.15 -16.45 0.05
N GLY A 90 -4.37 -16.06 -0.28
CA GLY A 90 -4.66 -15.20 -1.42
C GLY A 90 -4.03 -15.72 -2.71
N ARG A 91 -3.35 -14.86 -3.44
CA ARG A 91 -2.68 -15.20 -4.72
C ARG A 91 -1.55 -16.22 -4.59
N HIS A 92 -1.06 -16.48 -3.38
CA HIS A 92 -0.02 -17.46 -3.08
C HIS A 92 -0.56 -18.73 -2.38
N ALA A 93 -1.86 -19.00 -2.43
CA ALA A 93 -2.49 -20.14 -1.77
C ALA A 93 -1.88 -21.50 -2.14
N ALA A 94 -1.22 -21.62 -3.30
CA ALA A 94 -0.51 -22.82 -3.72
C ALA A 94 0.84 -23.04 -3.00
N ALA A 95 1.36 -22.06 -2.28
CA ALA A 95 2.58 -22.21 -1.49
C ALA A 95 2.33 -23.23 -0.35
N ARG A 96 3.31 -24.13 -0.13
CA ARG A 96 3.16 -25.16 0.91
C ARG A 96 3.49 -24.64 2.32
N VAL A 97 4.34 -23.64 2.40
CA VAL A 97 4.80 -23.03 3.65
C VAL A 97 5.00 -21.52 3.43
N LYS A 98 4.97 -20.76 4.50
CA LYS A 98 5.41 -19.36 4.46
C LYS A 98 6.92 -19.31 4.30
N TYR A 99 7.40 -18.47 3.37
CA TYR A 99 8.83 -18.21 3.16
C TYR A 99 9.07 -16.76 2.74
N TYR A 100 10.34 -16.39 2.63
CA TYR A 100 10.78 -15.07 2.19
C TYR A 100 11.55 -15.21 0.88
N ASP A 101 11.20 -14.38 -0.10
CA ASP A 101 11.85 -14.34 -1.40
C ASP A 101 12.34 -12.92 -1.69
N THR A 102 13.67 -12.74 -1.67
CA THR A 102 14.34 -11.48 -2.01
C THR A 102 15.00 -11.54 -3.38
N GLY A 103 14.66 -12.54 -4.17
CA GLY A 103 15.15 -12.69 -5.55
C GLY A 103 14.65 -11.55 -6.46
N LYS A 104 15.50 -11.13 -7.40
CA LYS A 104 15.16 -10.05 -8.34
C LYS A 104 13.83 -10.27 -9.04
N ALA A 105 13.58 -11.49 -9.52
CA ALA A 105 12.34 -11.80 -10.25
C ALA A 105 11.10 -11.58 -9.38
N HIS A 106 11.14 -12.04 -8.11
CA HIS A 106 10.05 -11.87 -7.17
C HIS A 106 9.81 -10.39 -6.83
N ILE A 107 10.89 -9.65 -6.53
CA ILE A 107 10.77 -8.22 -6.21
C ILE A 107 10.20 -7.45 -7.40
N THR A 108 10.69 -7.70 -8.62
CA THR A 108 10.19 -7.04 -9.83
C THR A 108 8.70 -7.34 -10.03
N GLN A 109 8.28 -8.60 -9.94
CA GLN A 109 6.87 -8.99 -10.08
C GLN A 109 6.01 -8.34 -9.00
N SER A 110 6.48 -8.32 -7.74
CA SER A 110 5.75 -7.68 -6.64
C SER A 110 5.53 -6.18 -6.87
N VAL A 111 6.55 -5.48 -7.37
CA VAL A 111 6.43 -4.04 -7.72
C VAL A 111 5.42 -3.82 -8.84
N GLU A 112 5.50 -4.60 -9.91
CA GLU A 112 4.57 -4.50 -11.05
C GLU A 112 3.13 -4.79 -10.61
N ASP A 113 2.92 -5.80 -9.78
CA ASP A 113 1.61 -6.12 -9.22
C ASP A 113 1.10 -5.00 -8.31
N SER A 114 1.93 -4.47 -7.42
CA SER A 114 1.56 -3.37 -6.52
C SER A 114 1.14 -2.11 -7.30
N LEU A 115 1.91 -1.72 -8.32
CA LEU A 115 1.56 -0.59 -9.18
C LEU A 115 0.22 -0.81 -9.89
N ARG A 116 0.02 -2.00 -10.43
CA ARG A 116 -1.22 -2.37 -11.13
C ARG A 116 -2.42 -2.42 -10.19
N LEU A 117 -2.28 -3.07 -9.02
CA LEU A 117 -3.36 -3.23 -8.04
C LEU A 117 -3.77 -1.90 -7.42
N MET A 118 -2.80 -1.08 -7.01
CA MET A 118 -3.08 0.26 -6.49
C MET A 118 -3.43 1.28 -7.57
N GLN A 119 -3.27 0.93 -8.86
CA GLN A 119 -3.56 1.80 -10.01
C GLN A 119 -2.76 3.13 -9.94
N ILE A 120 -1.50 3.04 -9.53
CA ILE A 120 -0.55 4.16 -9.44
C ILE A 120 0.63 3.94 -10.37
N GLU A 121 1.34 5.01 -10.71
CA GLU A 121 2.50 4.97 -11.60
C GLU A 121 3.83 4.94 -10.83
N ARG A 122 3.80 5.24 -9.52
CA ARG A 122 4.98 5.33 -8.68
C ARG A 122 4.71 4.81 -7.29
N ILE A 123 5.69 4.09 -6.75
CA ILE A 123 5.83 3.78 -5.32
C ILE A 123 6.92 4.70 -4.78
N ASP A 124 6.64 5.45 -3.72
CA ASP A 124 7.59 6.40 -3.15
C ASP A 124 8.67 5.70 -2.31
N MET A 125 8.32 4.60 -1.65
CA MET A 125 9.28 3.76 -0.93
C MET A 125 8.86 2.29 -0.98
N LEU A 126 9.81 1.43 -1.37
CA LEU A 126 9.68 -0.03 -1.27
C LEU A 126 10.52 -0.56 -0.12
N LEU A 127 9.92 -1.34 0.75
CA LEU A 127 10.60 -1.99 1.87
C LEU A 127 10.65 -3.51 1.69
N MET A 128 11.72 -4.12 2.14
CA MET A 128 11.74 -5.56 2.38
C MET A 128 10.97 -5.84 3.66
N HIS A 129 9.96 -6.69 3.56
CA HIS A 129 9.04 -6.95 4.65
C HIS A 129 9.57 -8.09 5.53
N ARG A 130 10.52 -7.77 6.42
CA ARG A 130 11.32 -8.63 7.29
C ARG A 130 12.53 -9.29 6.63
#